data_30de51427f0366af3f933ba1b72ae3eb
#
_entry.id   30de51427f0366af3f933ba1b72ae3eb
#
_cell.length_a   1.000
_cell.length_b   1.000
_cell.length_c   1.000
_cell.angle_alpha   90.00
_cell.angle_beta   90.00
_cell.angle_gamma   90.00
#
_symmetry.space_group_name_H-M   'P 1'
#
loop_
_entity.id
_entity.type
_entity.pdbx_description
1 polymer ?
#
loop_
_entity_poly.entity_id
_entity_poly.type
_entity_poly.pdbx_seq_one_letter_code
_entity_poly.pdbx_strand_id
1 'polypeptide(L)'
;MTYAELFAFASEHGLELNPDLEAKFHRYAELLAAWNEKMNLTSITEESEVIEKHFLDSLTPAFTTSFAGKSVADMGSGAGFPGMVFATAFPSCHVTLMDATKKKFLFLEELKKELELSNVRFYVGRVEEAKTLRESFDIVTARGFAATRILLEVGAPLVKVNGTVIAMKGPRGEEELHEALGIEQRLALHLRKKEELVMPSGEKRINYFFEKIHPTKPCYPRSWADIQKKPL
;
A
#
# COMPACT_ATOMS: atom_id res chain seq x y z
N MET A 1 -0.65 21.14 2.03
CA MET A 1 0.25 20.94 0.88
C MET A 1 -0.52 21.17 -0.41
N THR A 2 0.11 21.78 -1.41
CA THR A 2 -0.42 21.92 -2.77
C THR A 2 0.11 20.80 -3.68
N TYR A 3 -0.49 20.61 -4.86
CA TYR A 3 0.03 19.65 -5.85
C TYR A 3 1.44 20.03 -6.34
N ALA A 4 1.69 21.32 -6.56
CA ALA A 4 3.03 21.78 -6.95
C ALA A 4 4.09 21.43 -5.90
N GLU A 5 3.77 21.57 -4.61
CA GLU A 5 4.66 21.18 -3.51
C GLU A 5 4.86 19.64 -3.46
N LEU A 6 3.80 18.83 -3.76
CA LEU A 6 3.94 17.39 -3.86
C LEU A 6 4.91 17.01 -4.97
N PHE A 7 4.77 17.60 -6.16
CA PHE A 7 5.66 17.31 -7.30
C PHE A 7 7.10 17.74 -7.01
N ALA A 8 7.29 18.91 -6.41
CA ALA A 8 8.63 19.37 -6.01
C ALA A 8 9.27 18.40 -5.00
N PHE A 9 8.52 18.01 -3.97
CA PHE A 9 9.00 17.07 -2.95
C PHE A 9 9.35 15.71 -3.55
N ALA A 10 8.53 15.19 -4.46
CA ALA A 10 8.81 13.93 -5.15
C ALA A 10 10.10 14.02 -5.97
N SER A 11 10.29 15.10 -6.75
CA SER A 11 11.49 15.34 -7.56
C SER A 11 12.75 15.47 -6.69
N GLU A 12 12.69 16.19 -5.57
CA GLU A 12 13.78 16.28 -4.59
C GLU A 12 14.23 14.92 -4.06
N HIS A 13 13.28 13.94 -4.02
CA HIS A 13 13.54 12.56 -3.60
C HIS A 13 13.79 11.60 -4.78
N GLY A 14 14.04 12.14 -5.98
CA GLY A 14 14.41 11.35 -7.17
C GLY A 14 13.24 10.70 -7.90
N LEU A 15 12.00 11.09 -7.61
CA LEU A 15 10.81 10.61 -8.31
C LEU A 15 10.23 11.70 -9.22
N GLU A 16 10.49 11.57 -10.52
CA GLU A 16 9.88 12.44 -11.53
C GLU A 16 8.47 11.94 -11.87
N LEU A 17 7.49 12.78 -11.63
CA LEU A 17 6.08 12.50 -11.91
C LEU A 17 5.64 13.16 -13.21
N ASN A 18 4.80 12.47 -13.98
CA ASN A 18 4.19 13.06 -15.17
C ASN A 18 3.26 14.24 -14.74
N PRO A 19 3.39 15.43 -15.33
CA PRO A 19 2.51 16.57 -15.01
C PRO A 19 1.01 16.28 -15.15
N ASP A 20 0.59 15.39 -16.05
CA ASP A 20 -0.81 14.99 -16.22
C ASP A 20 -1.40 14.30 -14.97
N LEU A 21 -0.55 13.87 -14.06
CA LEU A 21 -0.96 13.23 -12.81
C LEU A 21 -1.70 14.19 -11.88
N GLU A 22 -1.39 15.50 -11.95
CA GLU A 22 -2.07 16.52 -11.13
C GLU A 22 -3.59 16.52 -11.37
N ALA A 23 -4.01 16.54 -12.63
CA ALA A 23 -5.43 16.51 -12.99
C ALA A 23 -6.12 15.23 -12.47
N LYS A 24 -5.43 14.08 -12.55
CA LYS A 24 -5.96 12.80 -12.04
C LYS A 24 -6.06 12.79 -10.53
N PHE A 25 -5.08 13.32 -9.82
CA PHE A 25 -5.12 13.41 -8.36
C PHE A 25 -6.18 14.40 -7.87
N HIS A 26 -6.36 15.52 -8.57
CA HIS A 26 -7.46 16.44 -8.28
C HIS A 26 -8.80 15.73 -8.44
N ARG A 27 -9.02 15.01 -9.55
CA ARG A 27 -10.24 14.25 -9.77
C ARG A 27 -10.46 13.16 -8.70
N TYR A 28 -9.40 12.50 -8.28
CA TYR A 28 -9.45 11.54 -7.17
C TYR A 28 -9.89 12.20 -5.87
N ALA A 29 -9.33 13.35 -5.50
CA ALA A 29 -9.70 14.09 -4.29
C ALA A 29 -11.16 14.53 -4.30
N GLU A 30 -11.68 15.04 -5.44
CA GLU A 30 -13.08 15.40 -5.61
C GLU A 30 -14.02 14.19 -5.36
N LEU A 31 -13.72 13.06 -6.00
CA LEU A 31 -14.51 11.85 -5.85
C LEU A 31 -14.44 11.30 -4.42
N LEU A 32 -13.25 11.33 -3.82
CA LEU A 32 -13.06 10.89 -2.43
C LEU A 32 -13.92 11.73 -1.48
N ALA A 33 -13.93 13.05 -1.63
CA ALA A 33 -14.73 13.95 -0.83
C ALA A 33 -16.24 13.66 -0.98
N ALA A 34 -16.72 13.54 -2.23
CA ALA A 34 -18.13 13.27 -2.52
C ALA A 34 -18.60 11.90 -1.99
N TRP A 35 -17.75 10.87 -2.07
CA TRP A 35 -18.08 9.55 -1.54
C TRP A 35 -17.92 9.45 -0.03
N ASN A 36 -17.01 10.24 0.55
CA ASN A 36 -16.76 10.23 1.99
C ASN A 36 -18.00 10.71 2.78
N GLU A 37 -18.79 11.62 2.23
CA GLU A 37 -20.08 12.03 2.80
C GLU A 37 -21.06 10.85 2.99
N LYS A 38 -20.95 9.82 2.14
CA LYS A 38 -21.87 8.66 2.12
C LYS A 38 -21.31 7.44 2.85
N MET A 39 -19.97 7.28 2.90
CA MET A 39 -19.36 6.00 3.27
C MET A 39 -18.27 6.06 4.35
N ASN A 40 -17.90 7.23 4.86
CA ASN A 40 -16.78 7.37 5.81
C ASN A 40 -15.52 6.61 5.35
N LEU A 41 -15.05 6.93 4.15
CA LEU A 41 -13.86 6.29 3.55
C LEU A 41 -12.56 6.70 4.24
N THR A 42 -12.50 7.95 4.71
CA THR A 42 -11.36 8.53 5.41
C THR A 42 -11.81 9.59 6.41
N SER A 43 -11.02 9.79 7.46
CA SER A 43 -11.19 10.92 8.39
C SER A 43 -10.53 12.21 7.89
N ILE A 44 -9.74 12.14 6.81
CA ILE A 44 -9.02 13.27 6.23
C ILE A 44 -9.91 13.85 5.12
N THR A 45 -10.39 15.08 5.31
CA THR A 45 -11.35 15.73 4.42
C THR A 45 -10.81 16.97 3.73
N GLU A 46 -9.82 17.64 4.34
CA GLU A 46 -9.20 18.82 3.77
C GLU A 46 -8.27 18.41 2.60
N GLU A 47 -8.45 19.01 1.44
CA GLU A 47 -7.70 18.65 0.22
C GLU A 47 -6.19 18.74 0.43
N SER A 48 -5.71 19.79 1.11
CA SER A 48 -4.29 19.95 1.44
C SER A 48 -3.71 18.80 2.27
N GLU A 49 -4.53 18.21 3.15
CA GLU A 49 -4.16 17.02 3.92
C GLU A 49 -4.26 15.74 3.09
N VAL A 50 -5.25 15.63 2.19
CA VAL A 50 -5.37 14.50 1.25
C VAL A 50 -4.13 14.43 0.36
N ILE A 51 -3.65 15.56 -0.17
CA ILE A 51 -2.45 15.64 -1.00
C ILE A 51 -1.24 15.10 -0.25
N GLU A 52 -1.03 15.52 0.99
CA GLU A 52 0.13 15.09 1.77
C GLU A 52 -0.04 13.68 2.35
N LYS A 53 -1.10 13.50 3.15
CA LYS A 53 -1.28 12.29 3.97
C LYS A 53 -1.81 11.09 3.18
N HIS A 54 -2.34 11.32 1.97
CA HIS A 54 -2.79 10.22 1.12
C HIS A 54 -1.93 10.10 -0.14
N PHE A 55 -1.80 11.13 -0.98
CA PHE A 55 -1.09 10.99 -2.25
C PHE A 55 0.42 10.92 -2.05
N LEU A 56 1.03 11.93 -1.39
CA LEU A 56 2.46 11.94 -1.17
C LEU A 56 2.91 10.75 -0.32
N ASP A 57 2.22 10.48 0.81
CA ASP A 57 2.51 9.33 1.67
C ASP A 57 2.51 8.01 0.89
N SER A 58 1.51 7.82 0.00
CA SER A 58 1.45 6.64 -0.88
C SER A 58 2.61 6.54 -1.85
N LEU A 59 3.17 7.66 -2.32
CA LEU A 59 4.29 7.67 -3.27
C LEU A 59 5.65 7.41 -2.61
N THR A 60 5.78 7.56 -1.30
CA THR A 60 7.08 7.46 -0.61
C THR A 60 7.87 6.17 -0.90
N PRO A 61 7.27 4.96 -1.04
CA PRO A 61 8.04 3.77 -1.40
C PRO A 61 8.68 3.86 -2.80
N ALA A 62 8.11 4.67 -3.70
CA ALA A 62 8.60 4.81 -5.06
C ALA A 62 9.84 5.72 -5.17
N PHE A 63 10.21 6.43 -4.11
CA PHE A 63 11.45 7.21 -4.09
C PHE A 63 12.70 6.34 -4.25
N THR A 64 12.61 5.06 -3.92
CA THR A 64 13.75 4.15 -3.94
C THR A 64 13.45 2.78 -4.55
N THR A 65 12.19 2.53 -4.95
CA THR A 65 11.77 1.26 -5.55
C THR A 65 10.98 1.52 -6.82
N SER A 66 11.37 0.88 -7.92
CA SER A 66 10.64 0.99 -9.18
C SER A 66 9.37 0.12 -9.17
N PHE A 67 8.26 0.73 -9.55
CA PHE A 67 6.97 0.07 -9.75
C PHE A 67 6.69 -0.24 -11.23
N ALA A 68 7.51 0.26 -12.15
CA ALA A 68 7.33 0.07 -13.59
C ALA A 68 7.32 -1.43 -13.97
N GLY A 69 6.25 -1.86 -14.63
CA GLY A 69 6.05 -3.25 -15.07
C GLY A 69 5.83 -4.27 -13.95
N LYS A 70 5.66 -3.84 -12.69
CA LYS A 70 5.48 -4.72 -11.54
C LYS A 70 4.02 -5.12 -11.32
N SER A 71 3.82 -6.35 -10.85
CA SER A 71 2.55 -6.79 -10.28
C SER A 71 2.55 -6.46 -8.79
N VAL A 72 1.55 -5.68 -8.34
CA VAL A 72 1.46 -5.16 -6.97
C VAL A 72 0.15 -5.60 -6.33
N ALA A 73 0.22 -6.10 -5.09
CA ALA A 73 -0.95 -6.28 -4.24
C ALA A 73 -0.96 -5.19 -3.16
N ASP A 74 -2.09 -4.52 -3.00
CA ASP A 74 -2.35 -3.58 -1.91
C ASP A 74 -3.34 -4.21 -0.92
N MET A 75 -2.84 -4.58 0.26
CA MET A 75 -3.62 -5.27 1.29
C MET A 75 -4.36 -4.28 2.19
N GLY A 76 -5.69 -4.40 2.24
CA GLY A 76 -6.53 -3.48 3.00
C GLY A 76 -6.61 -2.12 2.33
N SER A 77 -6.85 -2.09 1.02
CA SER A 77 -6.76 -0.89 0.18
C SER A 77 -7.63 0.28 0.65
N GLY A 78 -8.71 0.02 1.40
CA GLY A 78 -9.58 1.06 1.93
C GLY A 78 -10.17 1.94 0.84
N ALA A 79 -9.82 3.22 0.89
CA ALA A 79 -10.16 4.19 -0.14
C ALA A 79 -9.17 4.21 -1.32
N GLY A 80 -8.38 3.13 -1.50
CA GLY A 80 -7.44 2.96 -2.61
C GLY A 80 -6.00 3.36 -2.30
N PHE A 81 -5.62 3.52 -1.04
CA PHE A 81 -4.28 3.95 -0.65
C PHE A 81 -3.43 2.81 -0.06
N PRO A 82 -2.24 2.54 -0.60
CA PRO A 82 -1.54 3.29 -1.65
C PRO A 82 -1.86 2.83 -3.09
N GLY A 83 -2.57 1.73 -3.30
CA GLY A 83 -2.63 1.01 -4.56
C GLY A 83 -3.19 1.82 -5.74
N MET A 84 -4.28 2.60 -5.57
CA MET A 84 -4.80 3.45 -6.66
C MET A 84 -3.83 4.56 -7.03
N VAL A 85 -3.08 5.09 -6.06
CA VAL A 85 -2.04 6.09 -6.32
C VAL A 85 -0.94 5.49 -7.19
N PHE A 86 -0.48 4.26 -6.89
CA PHE A 86 0.50 3.57 -7.73
C PHE A 86 -0.04 3.30 -9.13
N ALA A 87 -1.29 2.84 -9.25
CA ALA A 87 -1.89 2.57 -10.55
C ALA A 87 -2.00 3.84 -11.42
N THR A 88 -2.25 4.98 -10.78
CA THR A 88 -2.39 6.28 -11.45
C THR A 88 -1.02 6.85 -11.83
N ALA A 89 -0.06 6.78 -10.92
CA ALA A 89 1.29 7.35 -11.13
C ALA A 89 2.16 6.49 -12.05
N PHE A 90 1.94 5.17 -12.08
CA PHE A 90 2.76 4.21 -12.83
C PHE A 90 1.88 3.36 -13.75
N PRO A 91 1.52 3.84 -14.96
CA PRO A 91 0.58 3.14 -15.86
C PRO A 91 0.99 1.72 -16.27
N SER A 92 2.29 1.41 -16.26
CA SER A 92 2.81 0.05 -16.53
C SER A 92 2.76 -0.89 -15.31
N CYS A 93 2.44 -0.38 -14.11
CA CYS A 93 2.25 -1.16 -12.91
C CYS A 93 0.87 -1.84 -12.93
N HIS A 94 0.78 -3.12 -12.59
CA HIS A 94 -0.48 -3.86 -12.49
C HIS A 94 -0.87 -4.02 -11.02
N VAL A 95 -1.90 -3.32 -10.57
CA VAL A 95 -2.28 -3.26 -9.16
C VAL A 95 -3.52 -4.09 -8.89
N THR A 96 -3.45 -4.94 -7.87
CA THR A 96 -4.60 -5.65 -7.30
C THR A 96 -4.93 -5.06 -5.93
N LEU A 97 -6.08 -4.40 -5.83
CA LEU A 97 -6.60 -3.86 -4.58
C LEU A 97 -7.36 -4.95 -3.83
N MET A 98 -7.00 -5.17 -2.57
CA MET A 98 -7.56 -6.23 -1.74
C MET A 98 -8.22 -5.64 -0.49
N ASP A 99 -9.52 -5.86 -0.29
CA ASP A 99 -10.24 -5.46 0.93
C ASP A 99 -11.42 -6.43 1.17
N ALA A 100 -11.76 -6.67 2.42
CA ALA A 100 -12.90 -7.51 2.79
C ALA A 100 -14.24 -6.76 2.69
N THR A 101 -14.22 -5.43 2.64
CA THR A 101 -15.40 -4.56 2.70
C THR A 101 -15.95 -4.27 1.31
N LYS A 102 -16.90 -5.09 0.84
CA LYS A 102 -17.51 -4.97 -0.49
C LYS A 102 -17.97 -3.56 -0.87
N LYS A 103 -18.51 -2.80 0.07
CA LYS A 103 -19.03 -1.44 -0.20
C LYS A 103 -17.95 -0.49 -0.71
N LYS A 104 -16.70 -0.64 -0.25
CA LYS A 104 -15.59 0.22 -0.70
C LYS A 104 -15.29 0.07 -2.19
N PHE A 105 -15.54 -1.11 -2.74
CA PHE A 105 -15.31 -1.35 -4.17
C PHE A 105 -16.26 -0.59 -5.09
N LEU A 106 -17.43 -0.16 -4.60
CA LEU A 106 -18.30 0.72 -5.38
C LEU A 106 -17.60 2.07 -5.69
N PHE A 107 -16.94 2.62 -4.67
CA PHE A 107 -16.11 3.82 -4.86
C PHE A 107 -14.91 3.55 -5.76
N LEU A 108 -14.18 2.45 -5.50
CA LEU A 108 -12.97 2.11 -6.26
C LEU A 108 -13.27 1.80 -7.73
N GLU A 109 -14.41 1.21 -8.03
CA GLU A 109 -14.88 0.96 -9.41
C GLU A 109 -15.17 2.26 -10.14
N GLU A 110 -15.89 3.19 -9.49
CA GLU A 110 -16.14 4.52 -10.05
C GLU A 110 -14.84 5.29 -10.25
N LEU A 111 -13.96 5.29 -9.24
CA LEU A 111 -12.66 5.95 -9.32
C LEU A 111 -11.79 5.38 -10.45
N LYS A 112 -11.75 4.04 -10.60
CA LYS A 112 -11.06 3.38 -11.71
C LYS A 112 -11.57 3.85 -13.06
N LYS A 113 -12.89 3.97 -13.22
CA LYS A 113 -13.54 4.44 -14.45
C LYS A 113 -13.21 5.90 -14.74
N GLU A 114 -13.37 6.78 -13.75
CA GLU A 114 -13.15 8.22 -13.88
C GLU A 114 -11.68 8.58 -14.18
N LEU A 115 -10.74 7.81 -13.64
CA LEU A 115 -9.31 7.98 -13.90
C LEU A 115 -8.81 7.18 -15.11
N GLU A 116 -9.71 6.44 -15.82
CA GLU A 116 -9.41 5.61 -16.99
C GLU A 116 -8.30 4.58 -16.75
N LEU A 117 -8.31 3.94 -15.57
CA LEU A 117 -7.27 2.99 -15.18
C LEU A 117 -7.56 1.58 -15.71
N SER A 118 -6.80 1.12 -16.68
CA SER A 118 -6.88 -0.26 -17.20
C SER A 118 -6.04 -1.28 -16.40
N ASN A 119 -5.12 -0.79 -15.58
CA ASN A 119 -4.11 -1.56 -14.86
C ASN A 119 -4.50 -1.92 -13.42
N VAL A 120 -5.80 -1.80 -13.06
CA VAL A 120 -6.33 -2.10 -11.72
C VAL A 120 -7.23 -3.32 -11.76
N ARG A 121 -7.03 -4.23 -10.81
CA ARG A 121 -7.90 -5.38 -10.51
C ARG A 121 -8.36 -5.32 -9.05
N PHE A 122 -9.46 -6.00 -8.74
CA PHE A 122 -10.03 -6.06 -7.41
C PHE A 122 -10.07 -7.50 -6.89
N TYR A 123 -9.72 -7.67 -5.63
CA TYR A 123 -9.95 -8.89 -4.86
C TYR A 123 -10.82 -8.55 -3.65
N VAL A 124 -12.08 -8.98 -3.70
CA VAL A 124 -13.07 -8.72 -2.64
C VAL A 124 -13.09 -9.93 -1.71
N GLY A 125 -12.45 -9.81 -0.56
CA GLY A 125 -12.35 -10.90 0.41
C GLY A 125 -11.25 -10.66 1.43
N ARG A 126 -11.11 -11.60 2.36
CA ARG A 126 -10.03 -11.56 3.35
C ARG A 126 -8.71 -11.95 2.68
N VAL A 127 -7.67 -11.17 2.96
CA VAL A 127 -6.35 -11.35 2.33
C VAL A 127 -5.74 -12.71 2.67
N GLU A 128 -5.88 -13.17 3.92
CA GLU A 128 -5.39 -14.49 4.37
C GLU A 128 -6.09 -15.68 3.69
N GLU A 129 -7.22 -15.44 3.04
CA GLU A 129 -7.96 -16.45 2.28
C GLU A 129 -7.60 -16.47 0.78
N ALA A 130 -6.77 -15.56 0.31
CA ALA A 130 -6.40 -15.39 -1.11
C ALA A 130 -5.42 -16.46 -1.62
N LYS A 131 -5.71 -17.73 -1.38
CA LYS A 131 -4.82 -18.88 -1.69
C LYS A 131 -4.44 -18.98 -3.18
N THR A 132 -5.35 -18.59 -4.07
CA THR A 132 -5.13 -18.58 -5.53
C THR A 132 -4.15 -17.53 -5.99
N LEU A 133 -3.86 -16.53 -5.14
CA LEU A 133 -2.92 -15.45 -5.41
C LEU A 133 -1.55 -15.67 -4.75
N ARG A 134 -1.28 -16.89 -4.27
CA ARG A 134 0.01 -17.22 -3.66
C ARG A 134 1.14 -17.01 -4.67
N GLU A 135 2.21 -16.33 -4.20
CA GLU A 135 3.42 -16.04 -5.01
C GLU A 135 3.14 -15.41 -6.39
N SER A 136 2.12 -14.53 -6.44
CA SER A 136 1.68 -13.91 -7.68
C SER A 136 2.19 -12.49 -7.90
N PHE A 137 2.70 -11.83 -6.85
CA PHE A 137 3.04 -10.43 -6.90
C PHE A 137 4.53 -10.18 -6.77
N ASP A 138 5.03 -9.20 -7.52
CA ASP A 138 6.41 -8.72 -7.38
C ASP A 138 6.56 -7.87 -6.13
N ILE A 139 5.50 -7.10 -5.81
CA ILE A 139 5.42 -6.25 -4.62
C ILE A 139 4.10 -6.52 -3.90
N VAL A 140 4.16 -6.67 -2.59
CA VAL A 140 2.99 -6.67 -1.70
C VAL A 140 3.13 -5.51 -0.75
N THR A 141 2.14 -4.64 -0.67
CA THR A 141 2.19 -3.45 0.18
C THR A 141 0.95 -3.36 1.06
N ALA A 142 1.08 -2.63 2.15
CA ALA A 142 -0.05 -2.25 2.99
C ALA A 142 0.25 -0.98 3.78
N ARG A 143 -0.78 -0.14 3.93
CA ARG A 143 -0.79 1.05 4.75
C ARG A 143 -1.98 1.02 5.71
N GLY A 144 -1.74 1.20 7.01
CA GLY A 144 -2.84 1.19 7.99
C GLY A 144 -3.58 -0.14 8.14
N PHE A 145 -3.00 -1.24 7.69
CA PHE A 145 -3.63 -2.56 7.66
C PHE A 145 -3.62 -3.26 9.02
N ALA A 146 -2.44 -3.48 9.58
CA ALA A 146 -2.24 -4.17 10.85
C ALA A 146 -0.82 -3.94 11.39
N ALA A 147 -0.53 -4.40 12.60
CA ALA A 147 0.84 -4.44 13.13
C ALA A 147 1.78 -5.21 12.19
N THR A 148 3.06 -4.83 12.16
CA THR A 148 4.05 -5.38 11.21
C THR A 148 4.08 -6.91 11.21
N ARG A 149 4.08 -7.55 12.38
CA ARG A 149 4.07 -9.02 12.49
C ARG A 149 2.88 -9.69 11.78
N ILE A 150 1.69 -9.10 11.85
CA ILE A 150 0.48 -9.60 11.18
C ILE A 150 0.58 -9.35 9.67
N LEU A 151 0.99 -8.14 9.28
CA LEU A 151 1.19 -7.75 7.89
C LEU A 151 2.14 -8.72 7.18
N LEU A 152 3.27 -9.05 7.82
CA LEU A 152 4.26 -9.98 7.25
C LEU A 152 3.70 -11.39 7.11
N GLU A 153 2.96 -11.92 8.10
CA GLU A 153 2.38 -13.25 8.01
C GLU A 153 1.39 -13.37 6.85
N VAL A 154 0.55 -12.34 6.65
CA VAL A 154 -0.47 -12.34 5.60
C VAL A 154 0.13 -12.03 4.23
N GLY A 155 1.10 -11.14 4.16
CA GLY A 155 1.72 -10.67 2.90
C GLY A 155 2.77 -11.62 2.32
N ALA A 156 3.56 -12.29 3.16
CA ALA A 156 4.64 -13.18 2.69
C ALA A 156 4.18 -14.28 1.73
N PRO A 157 3.02 -14.93 1.93
CA PRO A 157 2.54 -15.93 0.97
C PRO A 157 2.17 -15.37 -0.41
N LEU A 158 1.82 -14.09 -0.51
CA LEU A 158 1.37 -13.46 -1.75
C LEU A 158 2.53 -13.01 -2.64
N VAL A 159 3.66 -12.62 -2.05
CA VAL A 159 4.81 -12.12 -2.78
C VAL A 159 5.62 -13.29 -3.36
N LYS A 160 6.12 -13.12 -4.60
CA LYS A 160 7.06 -14.05 -5.27
C LYS A 160 8.39 -14.14 -4.53
N VAL A 161 9.14 -15.23 -4.74
CA VAL A 161 10.55 -15.28 -4.35
C VAL A 161 11.30 -14.17 -5.11
N ASN A 162 12.20 -13.48 -4.45
CA ASN A 162 12.88 -12.25 -4.89
C ASN A 162 11.95 -11.03 -5.05
N GLY A 163 10.69 -11.14 -4.68
CA GLY A 163 9.77 -10.00 -4.58
C GLY A 163 9.88 -9.33 -3.20
N THR A 164 9.15 -8.25 -3.02
CA THR A 164 9.25 -7.39 -1.84
C THR A 164 7.92 -7.19 -1.14
N VAL A 165 7.88 -7.38 0.18
CA VAL A 165 6.79 -6.89 1.03
C VAL A 165 7.19 -5.51 1.55
N ILE A 166 6.35 -4.49 1.30
CA ILE A 166 6.54 -3.12 1.76
C ILE A 166 5.55 -2.83 2.86
N ALA A 167 6.04 -2.64 4.08
CA ALA A 167 5.23 -2.23 5.21
C ALA A 167 5.36 -0.72 5.43
N MET A 168 4.30 0.03 5.08
CA MET A 168 4.23 1.48 5.25
C MET A 168 3.73 1.81 6.64
N LYS A 169 4.55 2.51 7.42
CA LYS A 169 4.32 2.75 8.85
C LYS A 169 4.44 4.22 9.22
N GLY A 170 3.68 4.59 10.25
CA GLY A 170 3.79 5.89 10.92
C GLY A 170 4.81 5.87 12.07
N PRO A 171 4.71 6.81 13.02
CA PRO A 171 5.69 7.01 14.10
C PRO A 171 5.96 5.77 14.97
N ARG A 172 4.99 4.86 15.13
CA ARG A 172 5.17 3.61 15.90
C ARG A 172 5.82 2.47 15.12
N GLY A 173 6.26 2.73 13.88
CA GLY A 173 6.81 1.70 13.00
C GLY A 173 8.02 0.99 13.60
N GLU A 174 8.88 1.68 14.37
CA GLU A 174 10.04 1.07 15.02
C GLU A 174 9.67 0.10 16.14
N GLU A 175 8.71 0.46 16.95
CA GLU A 175 8.17 -0.41 18.00
C GLU A 175 7.56 -1.67 17.38
N GLU A 176 6.74 -1.50 16.33
CA GLU A 176 6.16 -2.62 15.62
C GLU A 176 7.19 -3.52 14.91
N LEU A 177 8.28 -2.94 14.39
CA LEU A 177 9.39 -3.72 13.83
C LEU A 177 10.10 -4.54 14.91
N HIS A 178 10.36 -3.93 16.06
CA HIS A 178 10.98 -4.62 17.20
C HIS A 178 10.14 -5.83 17.64
N GLU A 179 8.81 -5.69 17.69
CA GLU A 179 7.89 -6.80 17.99
C GLU A 179 7.88 -7.89 16.90
N ALA A 180 8.31 -7.58 15.68
CA ALA A 180 8.35 -8.49 14.55
C ALA A 180 9.73 -9.17 14.35
N LEU A 181 10.72 -8.90 15.21
CA LEU A 181 12.05 -9.48 15.09
C LEU A 181 12.03 -11.03 15.18
N GLY A 182 12.64 -11.68 14.19
CA GLY A 182 12.70 -13.14 14.04
C GLY A 182 11.47 -13.77 13.37
N ILE A 183 10.39 -13.00 13.18
CA ILE A 183 9.19 -13.47 12.47
C ILE A 183 9.46 -13.52 10.96
N GLU A 184 10.17 -12.54 10.45
CA GLU A 184 10.55 -12.44 9.04
C GLU A 184 11.28 -13.71 8.57
N GLN A 185 12.18 -14.26 9.39
CA GLN A 185 12.92 -15.49 9.06
C GLN A 185 11.98 -16.71 8.95
N ARG A 186 10.97 -16.80 9.83
CA ARG A 186 9.96 -17.88 9.79
C ARG A 186 9.12 -17.84 8.53
N LEU A 187 8.93 -16.65 7.96
CA LEU A 187 8.15 -16.36 6.77
C LEU A 187 8.98 -16.35 5.49
N ALA A 188 10.29 -16.66 5.59
CA ALA A 188 11.27 -16.60 4.51
C ALA A 188 11.44 -15.17 3.93
N LEU A 189 11.34 -14.18 4.79
CA LEU A 189 11.58 -12.77 4.49
C LEU A 189 12.91 -12.31 5.10
N HIS A 190 13.51 -11.29 4.49
CA HIS A 190 14.70 -10.62 4.99
C HIS A 190 14.51 -9.11 4.87
N LEU A 191 14.68 -8.37 5.97
CA LEU A 191 14.65 -6.90 5.94
C LEU A 191 15.87 -6.37 5.18
N ARG A 192 15.65 -5.88 3.98
CA ARG A 192 16.67 -5.33 3.08
C ARG A 192 16.93 -3.87 3.32
N LYS A 193 15.86 -3.13 3.62
CA LYS A 193 15.93 -1.68 3.69
C LYS A 193 14.89 -1.13 4.65
N LYS A 194 15.29 -0.11 5.37
CA LYS A 194 14.43 0.80 6.15
C LYS A 194 14.60 2.20 5.56
N GLU A 195 13.51 2.84 5.25
CA GLU A 195 13.49 4.25 4.86
C GLU A 195 12.70 5.06 5.85
N GLU A 196 13.31 6.08 6.37
CA GLU A 196 12.68 7.07 7.23
C GLU A 196 12.53 8.36 6.48
N LEU A 197 11.35 8.95 6.54
CA LEU A 197 11.03 10.20 5.90
C LEU A 197 10.31 11.12 6.87
N VAL A 198 10.64 12.38 6.84
CA VAL A 198 9.87 13.43 7.52
C VAL A 198 9.01 14.11 6.46
N MET A 199 7.71 14.01 6.63
CA MET A 199 6.73 14.65 5.74
C MET A 199 6.77 16.17 5.93
N PRO A 200 6.30 16.97 4.96
CA PRO A 200 6.24 18.44 5.10
C PRO A 200 5.51 18.93 6.35
N SER A 201 4.49 18.19 6.81
CA SER A 201 3.81 18.45 8.10
C SER A 201 4.66 18.18 9.34
N GLY A 202 5.85 17.60 9.19
CA GLY A 202 6.70 17.14 10.29
C GLY A 202 6.39 15.72 10.78
N GLU A 203 5.37 15.04 10.21
CA GLU A 203 5.06 13.67 10.58
C GLU A 203 6.12 12.69 10.04
N LYS A 204 6.57 11.76 10.91
CA LYS A 204 7.50 10.71 10.52
C LYS A 204 6.77 9.58 9.79
N ARG A 205 7.38 9.11 8.69
CA ARG A 205 6.98 7.90 7.96
C ARG A 205 8.14 6.94 7.87
N ILE A 206 7.85 5.65 7.89
CA ILE A 206 8.86 4.59 7.80
C ILE A 206 8.35 3.53 6.82
N ASN A 207 9.13 3.25 5.79
CA ASN A 207 8.89 2.16 4.86
C ASN A 207 9.89 1.05 5.14
N TYR A 208 9.40 -0.15 5.43
CA TYR A 208 10.23 -1.36 5.58
C TYR A 208 10.09 -2.22 4.34
N PHE A 209 11.22 -2.60 3.75
CA PHE A 209 11.28 -3.43 2.56
C PHE A 209 11.83 -4.81 2.93
N PHE A 210 10.96 -5.81 2.91
CA PHE A 210 11.31 -7.19 3.20
C PHE A 210 11.36 -7.98 1.89
N GLU A 211 12.53 -8.48 1.52
CA GLU A 211 12.70 -9.35 0.37
C GLU A 211 12.34 -10.79 0.74
N LYS A 212 11.62 -11.47 -0.14
CA LYS A 212 11.33 -12.91 0.01
C LYS A 212 12.47 -13.73 -0.55
N ILE A 213 13.14 -14.48 0.33
CA ILE A 213 14.33 -15.26 -0.01
C ILE A 213 14.04 -16.72 -0.40
N HIS A 214 12.93 -17.29 0.07
CA HIS A 214 12.48 -18.65 -0.22
C HIS A 214 10.94 -18.70 -0.25
N PRO A 215 10.33 -19.79 -0.81
CA PRO A 215 8.89 -19.99 -0.72
C PRO A 215 8.41 -20.02 0.74
N THR A 216 7.32 -19.31 1.03
CA THR A 216 6.70 -19.34 2.36
C THR A 216 6.08 -20.71 2.62
N LYS A 217 6.28 -21.28 3.82
CA LYS A 217 5.73 -22.59 4.18
C LYS A 217 4.21 -22.65 3.96
N PRO A 218 3.64 -23.79 3.52
CA PRO A 218 2.21 -23.92 3.23
C PRO A 218 1.29 -23.66 4.44
N CYS A 219 1.80 -23.79 5.68
CA CYS A 219 1.01 -23.49 6.88
C CYS A 219 0.74 -22.00 7.10
N TYR A 220 1.38 -21.11 6.30
CA TYR A 220 1.11 -19.68 6.35
C TYR A 220 0.33 -19.20 5.12
N PRO A 221 -0.53 -18.20 5.26
CA PRO A 221 -0.93 -17.62 6.54
C PRO A 221 -1.79 -18.59 7.33
N ARG A 222 -1.75 -18.48 8.66
CA ARG A 222 -2.70 -19.18 9.55
C ARG A 222 -4.11 -18.61 9.38
N SER A 223 -5.09 -19.23 10.02
CA SER A 223 -6.43 -18.67 10.08
C SER A 223 -6.41 -17.28 10.77
N TRP A 224 -7.30 -16.39 10.37
CA TRP A 224 -7.38 -15.05 11.00
C TRP A 224 -7.61 -15.14 12.51
N ALA A 225 -8.41 -16.09 12.95
CA ALA A 225 -8.67 -16.33 14.37
C ALA A 225 -7.38 -16.68 15.14
N ASP A 226 -6.51 -17.53 14.55
CA ASP A 226 -5.22 -17.89 15.16
C ASP A 226 -4.25 -16.71 15.15
N ILE A 227 -4.22 -15.94 14.05
CA ILE A 227 -3.37 -14.74 13.94
C ILE A 227 -3.76 -13.71 15.02
N GLN A 228 -5.06 -13.45 15.19
CA GLN A 228 -5.53 -12.50 16.20
C GLN A 228 -5.30 -12.96 17.63
N LYS A 229 -5.57 -14.24 17.89
CA LYS A 229 -5.43 -14.81 19.25
C LYS A 229 -3.98 -14.89 19.69
N LYS A 230 -3.08 -15.23 18.79
CA LYS A 230 -1.65 -15.38 19.06
C LYS A 230 -0.87 -14.99 17.80
N PRO A 231 -0.63 -13.69 17.58
CA PRO A 231 0.28 -13.23 16.51
C PRO A 231 1.64 -13.93 16.60
N LEU A 232 2.35 -14.06 15.46
CA LEU A 232 3.69 -14.67 15.44
C LEU A 232 4.66 -13.92 16.34
#